data_4e5be06f681da596545734a3c62d63df
#
_entry.id   4e5be06f681da596545734a3c62d63df
#
_cell.length_a   1.000
_cell.length_b   1.000
_cell.length_c   1.000
_cell.angle_alpha   90.00
_cell.angle_beta   90.00
_cell.angle_gamma   90.00
#
_symmetry.space_group_name_H-M   'P 1'
#
loop_
_entity.id
_entity.type
_entity.pdbx_description
1 polymer ?
#
loop_
_entity_poly.entity_id
_entity_poly.type
_entity_poly.pdbx_seq_one_letter_code
_entity_poly.pdbx_strand_id
1 'polypeptide(L)'
;MGASAIGATIYYGSQNCRRQIMEISDAFQQAHELGMATVLWCYLRNPEFKKDGTDYHASADLTGQANHLGVTIEADIVKQKQATNNGGYTAIGFGKTHPLVYEKLAPDNPIELTRWQVVNCYMGRAGLINSGGASGDNDLAQAVTTAVINKRAGGMGLISGRKSFQKPMKDGVTLLNAIQDVF
;
A
#
# COMPACT_ATOMS: atom_id res chain seq x y z
N MET A 1 7.45 9.34 -25.31
CA MET A 1 7.07 7.92 -25.16
C MET A 1 5.63 7.74 -24.66
N GLY A 2 4.89 8.81 -24.38
CA GLY A 2 3.45 8.77 -24.07
C GLY A 2 3.10 8.13 -22.72
N ALA A 3 3.98 8.24 -21.72
CA ALA A 3 3.66 7.78 -20.37
C ALA A 3 2.54 8.66 -19.76
N SER A 4 1.53 8.02 -19.18
CA SER A 4 0.42 8.72 -18.51
C SER A 4 0.66 8.84 -16.99
N ALA A 5 1.58 8.08 -16.45
CA ALA A 5 1.93 8.09 -15.03
C ALA A 5 3.39 7.70 -14.82
N ILE A 6 3.95 8.13 -13.69
CA ILE A 6 5.26 7.66 -13.20
C ILE A 6 5.09 6.96 -11.85
N GLY A 7 5.99 6.03 -11.57
CA GLY A 7 6.00 5.30 -10.29
C GLY A 7 7.33 5.43 -9.58
N ALA A 8 7.29 5.49 -8.26
CA ALA A 8 8.46 5.53 -7.40
C ALA A 8 8.28 4.67 -6.14
N THR A 9 9.38 4.43 -5.42
CA THR A 9 9.34 3.68 -4.16
C THR A 9 10.09 4.45 -3.08
N ILE A 10 9.45 4.64 -1.94
CA ILE A 10 10.12 5.08 -0.71
C ILE A 10 10.14 3.93 0.28
N TYR A 11 11.30 3.67 0.85
CA TYR A 11 11.49 2.75 1.96
C TYR A 11 11.53 3.54 3.27
N TYR A 12 10.34 3.83 3.81
CA TYR A 12 10.20 4.58 5.06
C TYR A 12 10.89 3.88 6.22
N GLY A 13 11.63 4.66 7.02
CA GLY A 13 12.45 4.17 8.13
C GLY A 13 13.82 3.63 7.71
N SER A 14 14.15 3.53 6.41
CA SER A 14 15.49 3.18 5.95
C SER A 14 16.46 4.35 6.09
N GLN A 15 17.77 4.07 6.06
CA GLN A 15 18.82 5.10 6.08
C GLN A 15 18.72 6.09 4.90
N ASN A 16 18.14 5.69 3.79
CA ASN A 16 17.94 6.51 2.60
C ASN A 16 16.59 7.26 2.58
N CYS A 17 15.72 7.05 3.57
CA CYS A 17 14.35 7.57 3.58
C CYS A 17 14.30 9.08 3.32
N ARG A 18 15.11 9.87 4.04
CA ARG A 18 15.15 11.33 3.87
C ARG A 18 15.50 11.75 2.43
N ARG A 19 16.51 11.14 1.85
CA ARG A 19 16.93 11.44 0.47
C ARG A 19 15.84 11.04 -0.53
N GLN A 20 15.26 9.85 -0.36
CA GLN A 20 14.18 9.36 -1.22
C GLN A 20 12.94 10.27 -1.17
N ILE A 21 12.57 10.78 0.00
CA ILE A 21 11.44 11.71 0.14
C ILE A 21 11.70 12.99 -0.70
N MET A 22 12.88 13.59 -0.58
CA MET A 22 13.23 14.82 -1.31
C MET A 22 13.26 14.59 -2.81
N GLU A 23 14.03 13.61 -3.29
CA GLU A 23 14.20 13.32 -4.71
C GLU A 23 12.86 12.94 -5.39
N ILE A 24 12.00 12.18 -4.71
CA ILE A 24 10.73 11.75 -5.25
C ILE A 24 9.70 12.89 -5.21
N SER A 25 9.70 13.73 -4.18
CA SER A 25 8.85 14.92 -4.15
C SER A 25 9.13 15.84 -5.36
N ASP A 26 10.40 16.11 -5.63
CA ASP A 26 10.80 16.91 -6.80
C ASP A 26 10.39 16.25 -8.13
N ALA A 27 10.57 14.93 -8.23
CA ALA A 27 10.17 14.18 -9.42
C ALA A 27 8.64 14.15 -9.62
N PHE A 28 7.85 14.09 -8.55
CA PHE A 28 6.39 14.11 -8.61
C PHE A 28 5.87 15.48 -9.00
N GLN A 29 6.47 16.55 -8.47
CA GLN A 29 6.16 17.90 -8.93
C GLN A 29 6.37 18.05 -10.44
N GLN A 30 7.53 17.62 -10.97
CA GLN A 30 7.80 17.65 -12.41
C GLN A 30 6.81 16.80 -13.22
N ALA A 31 6.39 15.64 -12.69
CA ALA A 31 5.40 14.80 -13.33
C ALA A 31 4.03 15.51 -13.47
N HIS A 32 3.59 16.16 -12.40
CA HIS A 32 2.34 16.92 -12.40
C HIS A 32 2.40 18.13 -13.37
N GLU A 33 3.53 18.84 -13.43
CA GLU A 33 3.74 19.91 -14.41
C GLU A 33 3.62 19.42 -15.86
N LEU A 34 3.95 18.15 -16.11
CA LEU A 34 3.82 17.48 -17.40
C LEU A 34 2.48 16.76 -17.60
N GLY A 35 1.53 16.89 -16.68
CA GLY A 35 0.21 16.27 -16.73
C GLY A 35 0.20 14.74 -16.51
N MET A 36 1.22 14.19 -15.84
CA MET A 36 1.30 12.77 -15.53
C MET A 36 0.83 12.51 -14.09
N ALA A 37 0.11 11.42 -13.88
CA ALA A 37 -0.22 10.93 -12.54
C ALA A 37 1.00 10.31 -11.84
N THR A 38 0.97 10.28 -10.50
CA THR A 38 2.05 9.74 -9.66
C THR A 38 1.60 8.55 -8.84
N VAL A 39 2.41 7.48 -8.83
CA VAL A 39 2.13 6.25 -8.08
C VAL A 39 3.29 5.96 -7.13
N LEU A 40 3.04 5.91 -5.82
CA LEU A 40 4.08 5.69 -4.82
C LEU A 40 3.93 4.35 -4.10
N TRP A 41 4.97 3.54 -4.13
CA TRP A 41 5.12 2.39 -3.23
C TRP A 41 5.56 2.86 -1.86
N CYS A 42 4.65 2.91 -0.89
CA CYS A 42 4.90 3.35 0.48
C CYS A 42 5.32 2.17 1.36
N TYR A 43 6.55 1.69 1.20
CA TYR A 43 7.04 0.57 1.97
C TYR A 43 7.75 1.00 3.25
N LEU A 44 7.52 0.25 4.32
CA LEU A 44 8.35 0.34 5.52
C LEU A 44 9.59 -0.54 5.35
N ARG A 45 10.75 -0.04 5.75
CA ARG A 45 12.01 -0.78 5.67
C ARG A 45 12.99 -0.31 6.75
N ASN A 46 12.99 -1.02 7.86
CA ASN A 46 13.95 -0.83 8.95
C ASN A 46 14.14 -2.17 9.67
N PRO A 47 15.37 -2.65 9.88
CA PRO A 47 15.63 -3.87 10.66
C PRO A 47 15.01 -3.82 12.05
N GLU A 48 14.96 -2.65 12.71
CA GLU A 48 14.39 -2.44 14.03
C GLU A 48 12.86 -2.60 14.08
N PHE A 49 12.19 -2.66 12.91
CA PHE A 49 10.76 -2.98 12.83
C PHE A 49 10.48 -4.47 12.98
N LYS A 50 11.52 -5.27 13.20
CA LYS A 50 11.42 -6.64 13.67
C LYS A 50 11.89 -6.71 15.12
N LYS A 51 11.01 -7.07 16.02
CA LYS A 51 11.29 -7.12 17.45
C LYS A 51 10.67 -8.38 18.06
N ASP A 52 11.41 -9.08 18.89
CA ASP A 52 10.96 -10.27 19.61
C ASP A 52 10.28 -11.33 18.70
N GLY A 53 10.86 -11.55 17.51
CA GLY A 53 10.34 -12.49 16.51
C GLY A 53 9.15 -12.00 15.69
N THR A 54 8.60 -10.83 15.98
CA THR A 54 7.45 -10.24 15.27
C THR A 54 7.90 -9.21 14.25
N ASP A 55 7.29 -9.25 13.07
CA ASP A 55 7.53 -8.29 11.98
C ASP A 55 6.41 -7.24 11.95
N TYR A 56 6.77 -5.98 12.23
CA TYR A 56 5.84 -4.85 12.27
C TYR A 56 5.77 -4.04 10.96
N HIS A 57 6.44 -4.47 9.88
CA HIS A 57 6.41 -3.74 8.59
C HIS A 57 5.03 -3.70 7.92
N ALA A 58 4.06 -4.46 8.40
CA ALA A 58 2.68 -4.42 7.93
C ALA A 58 1.70 -3.91 9.01
N SER A 59 2.19 -3.36 10.12
CA SER A 59 1.31 -2.81 11.16
C SER A 59 0.41 -1.72 10.62
N ALA A 60 -0.86 -1.71 11.04
CA ALA A 60 -1.86 -0.75 10.57
C ALA A 60 -1.46 0.70 10.87
N ASP A 61 -0.96 0.96 12.07
CA ASP A 61 -0.48 2.29 12.50
C ASP A 61 0.72 2.77 11.67
N LEU A 62 1.73 1.94 11.48
CA LEU A 62 2.92 2.27 10.70
C LEU A 62 2.62 2.42 9.20
N THR A 63 1.81 1.52 8.62
CA THR A 63 1.43 1.62 7.20
C THR A 63 0.53 2.80 6.92
N GLY A 64 -0.36 3.14 7.86
CA GLY A 64 -1.17 4.36 7.80
C GLY A 64 -0.30 5.62 7.75
N GLN A 65 0.71 5.72 8.62
CA GLN A 65 1.66 6.85 8.58
C GLN A 65 2.43 6.90 7.26
N ALA A 66 2.92 5.76 6.77
CA ALA A 66 3.65 5.72 5.50
C ALA A 66 2.76 6.21 4.34
N ASN A 67 1.49 5.82 4.31
CA ASN A 67 0.53 6.31 3.31
C ASN A 67 0.34 7.82 3.42
N HIS A 68 0.14 8.34 4.64
CA HIS A 68 -0.05 9.77 4.86
C HIS A 68 1.18 10.59 4.41
N LEU A 69 2.39 10.10 4.71
CA LEU A 69 3.62 10.72 4.20
C LEU A 69 3.70 10.69 2.67
N GLY A 70 3.26 9.58 2.06
CA GLY A 70 3.23 9.45 0.59
C GLY A 70 2.32 10.45 -0.09
N VAL A 71 1.10 10.64 0.42
CA VAL A 71 0.18 11.62 -0.15
C VAL A 71 0.58 13.06 0.14
N THR A 72 1.32 13.30 1.23
CA THR A 72 1.84 14.63 1.57
C THR A 72 2.90 15.11 0.56
N ILE A 73 3.60 14.20 -0.10
CA ILE A 73 4.53 14.51 -1.20
C ILE A 73 3.89 14.30 -2.58
N GLU A 74 2.57 14.47 -2.66
CA GLU A 74 1.79 14.52 -3.88
C GLU A 74 1.69 13.19 -4.67
N ALA A 75 1.66 12.04 -3.97
CA ALA A 75 1.26 10.81 -4.61
C ALA A 75 -0.25 10.80 -4.89
N ASP A 76 -0.66 10.66 -6.16
CA ASP A 76 -2.07 10.50 -6.55
C ASP A 76 -2.59 9.11 -6.18
N ILE A 77 -1.71 8.11 -6.26
CA ILE A 77 -2.02 6.72 -5.92
C ILE A 77 -0.92 6.17 -5.00
N VAL A 78 -1.33 5.68 -3.85
CA VAL A 78 -0.47 4.96 -2.91
C VAL A 78 -0.62 3.46 -3.09
N LYS A 79 0.49 2.77 -3.21
CA LYS A 79 0.53 1.32 -3.18
C LYS A 79 1.04 0.84 -1.82
N GLN A 80 0.24 0.01 -1.15
CA GLN A 80 0.56 -0.52 0.17
C GLN A 80 0.30 -2.03 0.27
N LYS A 81 0.97 -2.70 1.21
CA LYS A 81 0.63 -4.06 1.64
C LYS A 81 -0.66 -4.05 2.45
N GLN A 82 -1.37 -5.17 2.49
CA GLN A 82 -2.45 -5.33 3.48
C GLN A 82 -1.88 -5.22 4.90
N ALA A 83 -2.60 -4.52 5.76
CA ALA A 83 -2.17 -4.26 7.13
C ALA A 83 -2.57 -5.38 8.09
N THR A 84 -1.89 -5.39 9.25
CA THR A 84 -2.22 -6.21 10.41
C THR A 84 -2.38 -5.32 11.63
N ASN A 85 -3.30 -5.66 12.54
CA ASN A 85 -3.45 -4.95 13.81
C ASN A 85 -2.58 -5.61 14.89
N ASN A 86 -1.31 -5.20 14.95
CA ASN A 86 -0.34 -5.72 15.91
C ASN A 86 0.41 -4.65 16.72
N GLY A 87 -0.06 -3.39 16.69
CA GLY A 87 0.44 -2.32 17.55
C GLY A 87 1.90 -1.92 17.33
N GLY A 88 2.31 -1.78 16.05
CA GLY A 88 3.70 -1.53 15.69
C GLY A 88 4.33 -0.31 16.35
N TYR A 89 3.64 0.83 16.44
CA TYR A 89 4.16 2.03 17.13
C TYR A 89 4.64 1.75 18.53
N THR A 90 3.81 1.12 19.34
CA THR A 90 4.11 0.83 20.75
C THR A 90 5.23 -0.22 20.84
N ALA A 91 5.16 -1.25 20.02
CA ALA A 91 6.10 -2.36 20.05
C ALA A 91 7.54 -1.93 19.72
N ILE A 92 7.73 -1.05 18.74
CA ILE A 92 9.06 -0.57 18.32
C ILE A 92 9.52 0.69 19.07
N GLY A 93 8.72 1.20 20.01
CA GLY A 93 9.08 2.38 20.80
C GLY A 93 8.93 3.71 20.07
N PHE A 94 8.18 3.77 18.99
CA PHE A 94 7.89 5.00 18.22
C PHE A 94 6.90 5.94 18.93
N GLY A 95 6.29 5.49 20.00
CA GLY A 95 5.23 6.18 20.71
C GLY A 95 3.93 5.39 20.69
N LYS A 96 2.81 6.10 20.63
CA LYS A 96 1.48 5.49 20.55
C LYS A 96 0.54 6.37 19.72
N THR A 97 -0.40 5.75 19.03
CA THR A 97 -1.54 6.45 18.46
C THR A 97 -2.76 6.36 19.40
N HIS A 98 -3.84 7.04 19.04
CA HIS A 98 -5.04 7.04 19.87
C HIS A 98 -5.62 5.61 19.99
N PRO A 99 -6.07 5.15 21.18
CA PRO A 99 -6.63 3.80 21.37
C PRO A 99 -7.75 3.45 20.39
N LEU A 100 -8.57 4.43 20.01
CA LEU A 100 -9.65 4.27 19.04
C LEU A 100 -9.17 3.64 17.70
N VAL A 101 -7.92 3.89 17.31
CA VAL A 101 -7.33 3.31 16.08
C VAL A 101 -7.31 1.79 16.18
N TYR A 102 -6.85 1.26 17.31
CA TYR A 102 -6.72 -0.18 17.51
C TYR A 102 -8.06 -0.87 17.78
N GLU A 103 -8.96 -0.18 18.49
CA GLU A 103 -10.22 -0.76 18.96
C GLU A 103 -11.33 -0.71 17.92
N LYS A 104 -11.38 0.38 17.12
CA LYS A 104 -12.52 0.65 16.22
C LYS A 104 -12.13 0.96 14.78
N LEU A 105 -11.04 1.71 14.54
CA LEU A 105 -10.71 2.17 13.20
C LEU A 105 -9.88 1.16 12.41
N ALA A 106 -9.09 0.35 13.09
CA ALA A 106 -8.28 -0.71 12.49
C ALA A 106 -8.41 -2.03 13.28
N PRO A 107 -9.64 -2.52 13.55
CA PRO A 107 -9.82 -3.80 14.21
C PRO A 107 -9.26 -4.93 13.34
N ASP A 108 -9.12 -6.13 13.88
CA ASP A 108 -8.63 -7.30 13.14
C ASP A 108 -9.66 -7.82 12.13
N ASN A 109 -9.93 -6.98 11.13
CA ASN A 109 -10.80 -7.26 10.00
C ASN A 109 -10.13 -6.71 8.73
N PRO A 110 -9.89 -7.51 7.69
CA PRO A 110 -9.15 -7.06 6.51
C PRO A 110 -9.74 -5.84 5.79
N ILE A 111 -11.06 -5.70 5.77
CA ILE A 111 -11.75 -4.56 5.15
C ILE A 111 -11.50 -3.29 5.97
N GLU A 112 -11.63 -3.37 7.30
CA GLU A 112 -11.42 -2.22 8.18
C GLU A 112 -9.95 -1.80 8.23
N LEU A 113 -9.03 -2.77 8.25
CA LEU A 113 -7.59 -2.51 8.17
C LEU A 113 -7.22 -1.80 6.85
N THR A 114 -7.81 -2.22 5.74
CA THR A 114 -7.61 -1.56 4.44
C THR A 114 -8.31 -0.19 4.40
N ARG A 115 -9.49 -0.06 5.01
CA ARG A 115 -10.20 1.23 5.14
C ARG A 115 -9.38 2.23 5.95
N TRP A 116 -8.72 1.78 7.01
CA TRP A 116 -7.78 2.61 7.75
C TRP A 116 -6.65 3.15 6.86
N GLN A 117 -6.12 2.32 5.96
CA GLN A 117 -5.13 2.77 4.97
C GLN A 117 -5.71 3.80 4.00
N VAL A 118 -6.95 3.62 3.53
CA VAL A 118 -7.66 4.58 2.67
C VAL A 118 -7.86 5.92 3.38
N VAL A 119 -8.26 5.90 4.67
CA VAL A 119 -8.41 7.12 5.47
C VAL A 119 -7.11 7.91 5.54
N ASN A 120 -5.97 7.23 5.64
CA ASN A 120 -4.64 7.87 5.64
C ASN A 120 -4.18 8.36 4.24
N CYS A 121 -4.96 8.12 3.19
CA CYS A 121 -4.79 8.71 1.85
C CYS A 121 -5.74 9.90 1.66
N TYR A 122 -5.69 10.89 2.57
CA TYR A 122 -6.56 12.06 2.62
C TYR A 122 -8.06 11.69 2.52
N MET A 123 -8.51 10.74 3.33
CA MET A 123 -9.89 10.24 3.35
C MET A 123 -10.32 9.63 1.99
N GLY A 124 -9.39 9.00 1.28
CA GLY A 124 -9.65 8.41 -0.03
C GLY A 124 -9.62 9.39 -1.21
N ARG A 125 -9.16 10.63 -1.00
CA ARG A 125 -8.97 11.60 -2.10
C ARG A 125 -7.74 11.28 -2.95
N ALA A 126 -6.69 10.71 -2.34
CA ALA A 126 -5.66 9.99 -3.08
C ALA A 126 -6.01 8.49 -3.11
N GLY A 127 -5.73 7.83 -4.22
CA GLY A 127 -6.09 6.44 -4.42
C GLY A 127 -5.25 5.48 -3.59
N LEU A 128 -5.84 4.37 -3.14
CA LEU A 128 -5.12 3.26 -2.54
C LEU A 128 -5.24 2.01 -3.42
N ILE A 129 -4.08 1.43 -3.76
CA ILE A 129 -4.00 0.09 -4.36
C ILE A 129 -3.23 -0.85 -3.44
N ASN A 130 -3.71 -2.10 -3.33
CA ASN A 130 -2.98 -3.10 -2.56
C ASN A 130 -2.09 -3.98 -3.44
N SER A 131 -1.04 -4.56 -2.83
CA SER A 131 -0.23 -5.58 -3.49
C SER A 131 -0.99 -6.89 -3.60
N GLY A 132 -0.82 -7.57 -4.73
CA GLY A 132 -1.36 -8.93 -4.95
C GLY A 132 -0.72 -10.03 -4.09
N GLY A 133 0.29 -9.72 -3.27
CA GLY A 133 1.00 -10.69 -2.44
C GLY A 133 1.94 -11.62 -3.20
N ALA A 134 2.53 -12.59 -2.51
CA ALA A 134 3.34 -13.64 -3.10
C ALA A 134 2.45 -14.67 -3.83
N SER A 135 3.00 -15.38 -4.84
CA SER A 135 2.31 -16.50 -5.47
C SER A 135 2.20 -17.69 -4.51
N GLY A 136 1.10 -18.42 -4.59
CA GLY A 136 0.77 -19.60 -3.80
C GLY A 136 -0.09 -20.58 -4.59
N ASP A 137 -0.67 -21.55 -3.92
CA ASP A 137 -1.41 -22.64 -4.56
C ASP A 137 -2.73 -22.20 -5.23
N ASN A 138 -3.33 -21.11 -4.75
CA ASN A 138 -4.59 -20.60 -5.31
C ASN A 138 -4.54 -19.08 -5.54
N ASP A 139 -3.72 -18.67 -6.50
CA ASP A 139 -3.49 -17.25 -6.82
C ASP A 139 -4.75 -16.52 -7.28
N LEU A 140 -5.64 -17.20 -8.02
CA LEU A 140 -6.88 -16.60 -8.51
C LEU A 140 -7.79 -16.22 -7.35
N ALA A 141 -8.10 -17.15 -6.45
CA ALA A 141 -8.96 -16.87 -5.31
C ALA A 141 -8.36 -15.82 -4.37
N GLN A 142 -7.03 -15.87 -4.13
CA GLN A 142 -6.35 -14.86 -3.34
C GLN A 142 -6.42 -13.46 -3.97
N ALA A 143 -6.22 -13.36 -5.28
CA ALA A 143 -6.28 -12.09 -6.00
C ALA A 143 -7.71 -11.50 -5.95
N VAL A 144 -8.73 -12.29 -6.22
CA VAL A 144 -10.14 -11.87 -6.14
C VAL A 144 -10.51 -11.47 -4.71
N THR A 145 -10.13 -12.25 -3.70
CA THR A 145 -10.37 -11.90 -2.29
C THR A 145 -9.72 -10.56 -1.93
N THR A 146 -8.46 -10.35 -2.33
CA THR A 146 -7.75 -9.09 -2.08
C THR A 146 -8.43 -7.92 -2.82
N ALA A 147 -8.87 -8.13 -4.06
CA ALA A 147 -9.61 -7.12 -4.83
C ALA A 147 -10.94 -6.74 -4.14
N VAL A 148 -11.71 -7.72 -3.67
CA VAL A 148 -12.97 -7.51 -2.94
C VAL A 148 -12.72 -6.73 -1.63
N ILE A 149 -11.70 -7.10 -0.86
CA ILE A 149 -11.32 -6.38 0.36
C ILE A 149 -11.00 -4.92 0.04
N ASN A 150 -10.14 -4.67 -0.95
CA ASN A 150 -9.75 -3.33 -1.37
C ASN A 150 -10.96 -2.50 -1.82
N LYS A 151 -11.79 -3.04 -2.70
CA LYS A 151 -13.01 -2.39 -3.21
C LYS A 151 -13.97 -2.02 -2.08
N ARG A 152 -14.27 -2.96 -1.17
CA ARG A 152 -15.17 -2.73 -0.02
C ARG A 152 -14.61 -1.73 0.99
N ALA A 153 -13.30 -1.64 1.09
CA ALA A 153 -12.63 -0.67 1.95
C ALA A 153 -12.64 0.75 1.38
N GLY A 154 -12.97 0.94 0.10
CA GLY A 154 -12.89 2.22 -0.59
C GLY A 154 -11.58 2.44 -1.35
N GLY A 155 -10.79 1.39 -1.53
CA GLY A 155 -9.62 1.42 -2.40
C GLY A 155 -10.00 1.39 -3.89
N MET A 156 -9.06 1.70 -4.76
CA MET A 156 -9.30 1.86 -6.18
C MET A 156 -8.69 0.77 -7.06
N GLY A 157 -8.01 -0.20 -6.48
CA GLY A 157 -7.42 -1.24 -7.30
C GLY A 157 -6.44 -2.17 -6.60
N LEU A 158 -5.94 -3.08 -7.42
CA LEU A 158 -4.93 -4.05 -7.05
C LEU A 158 -3.79 -4.02 -8.07
N ILE A 159 -2.55 -4.02 -7.61
CA ILE A 159 -1.41 -4.21 -8.49
C ILE A 159 -0.98 -5.68 -8.45
N SER A 160 -1.09 -6.36 -9.59
CA SER A 160 -0.66 -7.74 -9.76
C SER A 160 0.61 -7.77 -10.62
N GLY A 161 1.64 -8.43 -10.13
CA GLY A 161 2.90 -8.60 -10.83
C GLY A 161 3.15 -10.08 -11.14
N ARG A 162 4.02 -10.73 -10.36
CA ARG A 162 4.46 -12.12 -10.57
C ARG A 162 3.31 -13.12 -10.73
N LYS A 163 2.21 -12.93 -10.00
CA LYS A 163 1.01 -13.77 -10.15
C LYS A 163 0.40 -13.74 -11.56
N SER A 164 0.62 -12.66 -12.32
CA SER A 164 0.12 -12.52 -13.70
C SER A 164 1.16 -12.93 -14.72
N PHE A 165 2.35 -12.27 -14.72
CA PHE A 165 3.30 -12.42 -15.84
C PHE A 165 4.30 -13.59 -15.70
N GLN A 166 4.37 -14.27 -14.55
CA GLN A 166 5.13 -15.50 -14.38
C GLN A 166 4.31 -16.78 -14.66
N LYS A 167 3.12 -16.63 -15.24
CA LYS A 167 2.22 -17.72 -15.63
C LYS A 167 2.06 -17.76 -17.15
N PRO A 168 1.53 -18.86 -17.70
CA PRO A 168 1.07 -18.89 -19.09
C PRO A 168 0.13 -17.68 -19.35
N MET A 169 0.24 -17.10 -20.55
CA MET A 169 -0.52 -15.88 -20.93
C MET A 169 -2.01 -16.01 -20.61
N LYS A 170 -2.62 -17.16 -20.95
CA LYS A 170 -4.04 -17.42 -20.71
C LYS A 170 -4.41 -17.30 -19.22
N ASP A 171 -3.60 -17.85 -18.33
CA ASP A 171 -3.85 -17.84 -16.89
C ASP A 171 -3.64 -16.45 -16.31
N GLY A 172 -2.61 -15.73 -16.78
CA GLY A 172 -2.37 -14.34 -16.41
C GLY A 172 -3.54 -13.42 -16.81
N VAL A 173 -4.05 -13.56 -18.04
CA VAL A 173 -5.23 -12.83 -18.54
C VAL A 173 -6.48 -13.16 -17.72
N THR A 174 -6.72 -14.46 -17.46
CA THR A 174 -7.86 -14.89 -16.62
C THR A 174 -7.81 -14.26 -15.24
N LEU A 175 -6.64 -14.23 -14.60
CA LEU A 175 -6.46 -13.62 -13.28
C LEU A 175 -6.72 -12.10 -13.32
N LEU A 176 -6.20 -11.41 -14.32
CA LEU A 176 -6.40 -9.95 -14.45
C LEU A 176 -7.86 -9.60 -14.72
N ASN A 177 -8.55 -10.35 -15.60
CA ASN A 177 -9.99 -10.15 -15.85
C ASN A 177 -10.80 -10.37 -14.58
N ALA A 178 -10.53 -11.44 -13.83
CA ALA A 178 -11.22 -11.70 -12.57
C ALA A 178 -11.02 -10.60 -11.51
N ILE A 179 -9.86 -9.94 -11.51
CA ILE A 179 -9.63 -8.75 -10.66
C ILE A 179 -10.46 -7.57 -11.20
N GLN A 180 -10.45 -7.33 -12.51
CA GLN A 180 -11.19 -6.22 -13.13
C GLN A 180 -12.70 -6.35 -12.92
N ASP A 181 -13.24 -7.57 -12.95
CA ASP A 181 -14.67 -7.84 -12.71
C ASP A 181 -15.13 -7.44 -11.29
N VAL A 182 -14.19 -7.26 -10.35
CA VAL A 182 -14.49 -6.76 -9.00
C VAL A 182 -14.63 -5.25 -8.99
N PHE A 183 -13.87 -4.50 -9.81
CA PHE A 183 -13.81 -3.03 -9.83
C PHE A 183 -14.74 -2.42 -10.85
#